data_18d9d80bed11a77de6658907515f6721
#
_entry.id   18d9d80bed11a77de6658907515f6721
#
_cell.length_a   1.000
_cell.length_b   1.000
_cell.length_c   1.000
_cell.angle_alpha   90.00
_cell.angle_beta   90.00
_cell.angle_gamma   90.00
#
_symmetry.space_group_name_H-M   'P 1'
#
loop_
_entity.id
_entity.type
_entity.pdbx_description
1 polymer ?
#
loop_
_entity_poly.entity_id
_entity_poly.type
_entity_poly.pdbx_seq_one_letter_code
_entity_poly.pdbx_strand_id
1 'polypeptide(L)'
;MFDNPLVSILIYNYNYGQYLRQCIDSAINQTYKNIEIIMSDNASDDDSWDIFVEYGKKYQDKFFIARNRKNFGTDHNFATCWAARKGTFHVVLGSDDILEPNFVEKTVGVMQSHPNLGYVMCHRSIINENGSLSQEAPFYNRNCVIYPPGQSLVYMMAAVNPSITQILYRSSLLTDDRSSTGGLAGKYYATRFLDFSISIEFPVAYLKEPLIQHRIHGKNQNLVAADDLMEAIGFYVLNIQFVDKATQKGIPDLQKNFNRSVEKISELCLRYALRGLVAGNYDQAKRYFFLSHAFIADQSENKFANELKEIFDNLQEPDI
;
A
#
# COMPACT_ATOMS: atom_id res chain seq x y z
N MET A 1 4.07 32.90 -8.73
CA MET A 1 3.51 32.75 -7.37
C MET A 1 2.87 31.38 -7.36
N PHE A 2 3.45 30.41 -6.67
CA PHE A 2 2.80 29.10 -6.61
C PHE A 2 1.60 29.23 -5.69
N ASP A 3 0.40 29.03 -6.25
CA ASP A 3 -0.81 29.00 -5.46
C ASP A 3 -0.66 27.92 -4.36
N ASN A 4 -1.29 28.15 -3.24
CA ASN A 4 -1.37 27.22 -2.12
C ASN A 4 -2.39 26.13 -2.47
N PRO A 5 -2.01 25.00 -3.15
CA PRO A 5 -2.96 24.06 -3.70
C PRO A 5 -3.73 23.33 -2.59
N LEU A 6 -5.03 23.11 -2.83
CA LEU A 6 -5.86 22.33 -1.92
C LEU A 6 -5.41 20.87 -1.92
N VAL A 7 -5.30 20.27 -0.72
CA VAL A 7 -5.01 18.85 -0.52
C VAL A 7 -6.20 18.18 0.15
N SER A 8 -6.69 17.10 -0.46
CA SER A 8 -7.73 16.25 0.13
C SER A 8 -7.08 15.11 0.93
N ILE A 9 -7.40 15.01 2.21
CA ILE A 9 -7.05 13.87 3.06
C ILE A 9 -8.28 12.96 3.14
N LEU A 10 -8.16 11.75 2.57
CA LEU A 10 -9.26 10.80 2.44
C LEU A 10 -9.14 9.71 3.51
N ILE A 11 -10.15 9.57 4.38
CA ILE A 11 -10.21 8.56 5.44
C ILE A 11 -11.47 7.72 5.21
N TYR A 12 -11.30 6.48 4.77
CA TYR A 12 -12.39 5.53 4.68
C TYR A 12 -12.26 4.47 5.78
N ASN A 13 -13.33 4.27 6.55
CA ASN A 13 -13.30 3.52 7.79
C ASN A 13 -14.29 2.36 7.81
N TYR A 14 -13.91 1.28 8.50
CA TYR A 14 -14.80 0.21 8.92
C TYR A 14 -14.25 -0.47 10.19
N ASN A 15 -14.90 -0.24 11.34
CA ASN A 15 -14.56 -0.86 12.63
C ASN A 15 -13.13 -0.60 13.15
N TYR A 16 -12.65 0.67 13.00
CA TYR A 16 -11.35 1.13 13.51
C TYR A 16 -11.49 2.24 14.57
N GLY A 17 -12.62 2.34 15.27
CA GLY A 17 -12.91 3.39 16.26
C GLY A 17 -11.78 3.61 17.27
N GLN A 18 -11.15 2.53 17.74
CA GLN A 18 -10.04 2.60 18.71
C GLN A 18 -8.81 3.41 18.24
N TYR A 19 -8.56 3.52 16.93
CA TYR A 19 -7.43 4.26 16.36
C TYR A 19 -7.84 5.59 15.73
N LEU A 20 -9.14 5.71 15.44
CA LEU A 20 -9.68 6.73 14.56
C LEU A 20 -9.44 8.16 15.06
N ARG A 21 -9.48 8.40 16.37
CA ARG A 21 -9.20 9.72 16.95
C ARG A 21 -7.77 10.17 16.67
N GLN A 22 -6.77 9.30 16.86
CA GLN A 22 -5.38 9.62 16.56
C GLN A 22 -5.17 9.90 15.07
N CYS A 23 -5.81 9.11 14.21
CA CYS A 23 -5.79 9.28 12.77
C CYS A 23 -6.33 10.66 12.36
N ILE A 24 -7.54 11.03 12.81
CA ILE A 24 -8.19 12.31 12.48
C ILE A 24 -7.41 13.48 13.05
N ASP A 25 -6.94 13.40 14.30
CA ASP A 25 -6.14 14.45 14.94
C ASP A 25 -4.84 14.71 14.14
N SER A 26 -4.20 13.68 13.61
CA SER A 26 -3.01 13.82 12.77
C SER A 26 -3.29 14.58 11.47
N ALA A 27 -4.47 14.38 10.88
CA ALA A 27 -4.91 15.12 9.70
C ALA A 27 -5.23 16.59 10.01
N ILE A 28 -5.88 16.89 11.14
CA ILE A 28 -6.21 18.26 11.56
C ILE A 28 -4.96 19.08 11.88
N ASN A 29 -3.98 18.44 12.51
CA ASN A 29 -2.77 19.08 13.03
C ASN A 29 -1.67 19.26 11.98
N GLN A 30 -1.95 19.06 10.70
CA GLN A 30 -0.99 19.34 9.64
C GLN A 30 -0.53 20.82 9.65
N THR A 31 0.78 21.05 9.45
CA THR A 31 1.36 22.42 9.35
C THR A 31 0.82 23.15 8.11
N TYR A 32 0.58 22.43 7.02
CA TYR A 32 -0.07 22.93 5.81
C TYR A 32 -1.57 23.16 6.04
N LYS A 33 -2.08 24.38 5.76
CA LYS A 33 -3.43 24.77 6.20
C LYS A 33 -4.52 24.62 5.14
N ASN A 34 -4.15 24.61 3.83
CA ASN A 34 -5.14 24.48 2.76
C ASN A 34 -5.47 23.00 2.50
N ILE A 35 -6.17 22.40 3.45
CA ILE A 35 -6.59 21.00 3.44
C ILE A 35 -8.10 20.88 3.60
N GLU A 36 -8.68 19.86 3.00
CA GLU A 36 -10.00 19.33 3.33
C GLU A 36 -9.85 17.88 3.81
N ILE A 37 -10.70 17.45 4.72
CA ILE A 37 -10.71 16.09 5.27
C ILE A 37 -12.04 15.44 4.91
N ILE A 38 -11.98 14.31 4.23
CA ILE A 38 -13.14 13.59 3.74
C ILE A 38 -13.17 12.23 4.40
N MET A 39 -14.24 11.96 5.15
CA MET A 39 -14.40 10.76 5.94
C MET A 39 -15.64 9.97 5.49
N SER A 40 -15.47 8.68 5.22
CA SER A 40 -16.57 7.78 4.89
C SER A 40 -16.56 6.54 5.78
N ASP A 41 -17.69 6.29 6.47
CA ASP A 41 -17.90 5.12 7.30
C ASP A 41 -18.71 4.06 6.56
N ASN A 42 -18.20 2.82 6.54
CA ASN A 42 -18.80 1.70 5.82
C ASN A 42 -19.82 0.92 6.68
N ALA A 43 -20.67 1.63 7.41
CA ALA A 43 -21.63 1.08 8.39
C ALA A 43 -20.94 0.30 9.52
N SER A 44 -19.98 0.93 10.19
CA SER A 44 -19.31 0.36 11.36
C SER A 44 -20.29 0.04 12.50
N ASP A 45 -19.98 -1.01 13.25
CA ASP A 45 -20.74 -1.48 14.41
C ASP A 45 -20.13 -0.99 15.74
N ASP A 46 -18.94 -0.37 15.67
CA ASP A 46 -18.26 0.25 16.82
C ASP A 46 -18.56 1.76 16.92
N ASP A 47 -17.83 2.50 17.74
CA ASP A 47 -18.00 3.94 17.98
C ASP A 47 -17.48 4.84 16.82
N SER A 48 -17.02 4.26 15.72
CA SER A 48 -16.46 5.01 14.58
C SER A 48 -17.36 6.12 14.06
N TRP A 49 -18.66 5.82 13.90
CA TRP A 49 -19.60 6.82 13.39
C TRP A 49 -19.82 7.98 14.35
N ASP A 50 -19.89 7.70 15.64
CA ASP A 50 -20.07 8.75 16.66
C ASP A 50 -18.83 9.67 16.68
N ILE A 51 -17.63 9.12 16.53
CA ILE A 51 -16.40 9.89 16.37
C ILE A 51 -16.47 10.78 15.13
N PHE A 52 -16.90 10.27 13.98
CA PHE A 52 -17.03 11.08 12.76
C PHE A 52 -18.02 12.23 12.94
N VAL A 53 -19.15 11.99 13.58
CA VAL A 53 -20.17 13.02 13.87
C VAL A 53 -19.62 14.10 14.82
N GLU A 54 -18.88 13.70 15.84
CA GLU A 54 -18.23 14.63 16.79
C GLU A 54 -17.28 15.58 16.06
N TYR A 55 -16.34 15.03 15.27
CA TYR A 55 -15.37 15.83 14.54
C TYR A 55 -16.01 16.68 13.44
N GLY A 56 -16.97 16.13 12.71
CA GLY A 56 -17.70 16.85 11.67
C GLY A 56 -18.48 18.06 12.23
N LYS A 57 -19.06 17.96 13.44
CA LYS A 57 -19.70 19.09 14.12
C LYS A 57 -18.69 20.14 14.59
N LYS A 58 -17.52 19.71 15.07
CA LYS A 58 -16.49 20.60 15.61
C LYS A 58 -15.77 21.40 14.53
N TYR A 59 -15.60 20.85 13.32
CA TYR A 59 -14.78 21.40 12.24
C TYR A 59 -15.53 21.49 10.91
N GLN A 60 -16.79 21.98 10.92
CA GLN A 60 -17.73 21.97 9.79
C GLN A 60 -17.16 22.45 8.45
N ASP A 61 -16.31 23.46 8.47
CA ASP A 61 -15.76 24.07 7.24
C ASP A 61 -14.67 23.22 6.54
N LYS A 62 -14.11 22.24 7.25
CA LYS A 62 -12.98 21.43 6.75
C LYS A 62 -13.34 19.97 6.50
N PHE A 63 -14.49 19.54 6.99
CA PHE A 63 -14.86 18.14 6.99
C PHE A 63 -16.06 17.85 6.10
N PHE A 64 -15.93 16.81 5.31
CA PHE A 64 -17.04 16.09 4.70
C PHE A 64 -17.15 14.72 5.36
N ILE A 65 -18.33 14.36 5.87
CA ILE A 65 -18.59 13.05 6.47
C ILE A 65 -19.73 12.35 5.75
N ALA A 66 -19.56 11.05 5.50
CA ALA A 66 -20.57 10.19 4.90
C ALA A 66 -20.66 8.85 5.64
N ARG A 67 -21.82 8.20 5.59
CA ARG A 67 -22.02 6.84 6.09
C ARG A 67 -22.76 6.00 5.07
N ASN A 68 -22.25 4.82 4.78
CA ASN A 68 -22.95 3.85 3.96
C ASN A 68 -24.10 3.21 4.72
N ARG A 69 -25.15 2.76 4.00
CA ARG A 69 -26.31 2.08 4.61
C ARG A 69 -25.99 0.69 5.18
N LYS A 70 -24.98 0.04 4.60
CA LYS A 70 -24.41 -1.26 5.01
C LYS A 70 -22.96 -1.32 4.55
N ASN A 71 -22.22 -2.33 4.99
CA ASN A 71 -20.87 -2.60 4.47
C ASN A 71 -20.96 -3.04 3.01
N PHE A 72 -20.54 -2.17 2.08
CA PHE A 72 -20.46 -2.42 0.64
C PHE A 72 -19.05 -2.83 0.17
N GLY A 73 -18.11 -3.00 1.11
CA GLY A 73 -16.70 -3.26 0.81
C GLY A 73 -15.85 -2.00 0.69
N THR A 74 -14.56 -2.21 0.64
CA THR A 74 -13.54 -1.14 0.68
C THR A 74 -13.64 -0.22 -0.54
N ASP A 75 -13.81 -0.77 -1.74
CA ASP A 75 -13.83 -0.01 -2.99
C ASP A 75 -14.98 1.00 -3.03
N HIS A 76 -16.17 0.58 -2.60
CA HIS A 76 -17.33 1.47 -2.55
C HIS A 76 -17.14 2.58 -1.51
N ASN A 77 -16.58 2.23 -0.35
CA ASN A 77 -16.32 3.20 0.71
C ASN A 77 -15.27 4.24 0.27
N PHE A 78 -14.21 3.80 -0.39
CA PHE A 78 -13.21 4.67 -1.01
C PHE A 78 -13.83 5.57 -2.09
N ALA A 79 -14.69 5.02 -2.96
CA ALA A 79 -15.35 5.78 -4.02
C ALA A 79 -16.18 6.94 -3.47
N THR A 80 -16.77 6.80 -2.28
CA THR A 80 -17.50 7.89 -1.59
C THR A 80 -16.55 9.04 -1.24
N CYS A 81 -15.39 8.75 -0.65
CA CYS A 81 -14.36 9.77 -0.39
C CYS A 81 -13.86 10.39 -1.69
N TRP A 82 -13.63 9.54 -2.70
CA TRP A 82 -13.11 9.96 -3.99
C TRP A 82 -14.03 10.95 -4.69
N ALA A 83 -15.34 10.70 -4.68
CA ALA A 83 -16.32 11.58 -5.32
C ALA A 83 -16.43 12.97 -4.65
N ALA A 84 -16.16 13.07 -3.36
CA ALA A 84 -16.29 14.30 -2.59
C ALA A 84 -15.05 15.20 -2.66
N ARG A 85 -13.87 14.68 -3.06
CA ARG A 85 -12.61 15.42 -3.07
C ARG A 85 -12.60 16.57 -4.07
N LYS A 86 -11.88 17.65 -3.72
CA LYS A 86 -11.68 18.83 -4.58
C LYS A 86 -10.19 19.18 -4.73
N GLY A 87 -9.32 18.53 -3.95
CA GLY A 87 -7.89 18.86 -3.90
C GLY A 87 -7.15 18.59 -5.20
N THR A 88 -6.23 19.47 -5.54
CA THR A 88 -5.22 19.27 -6.60
C THR A 88 -4.37 18.03 -6.32
N PHE A 89 -4.10 17.79 -5.04
CA PHE A 89 -3.42 16.62 -4.54
C PHE A 89 -4.31 15.90 -3.54
N HIS A 90 -4.04 14.61 -3.34
CA HIS A 90 -4.71 13.84 -2.30
C HIS A 90 -3.76 12.83 -1.65
N VAL A 91 -4.06 12.51 -0.43
CA VAL A 91 -3.50 11.36 0.30
C VAL A 91 -4.66 10.51 0.84
N VAL A 92 -4.48 9.20 0.83
CA VAL A 92 -5.40 8.28 1.49
C VAL A 92 -4.79 7.91 2.83
N LEU A 93 -5.40 8.36 3.91
CA LEU A 93 -4.95 8.08 5.27
C LEU A 93 -5.69 6.85 5.79
N GLY A 94 -4.96 5.77 6.07
CA GLY A 94 -5.49 4.59 6.74
C GLY A 94 -6.08 4.97 8.10
N SER A 95 -7.25 4.41 8.46
CA SER A 95 -7.96 4.76 9.69
C SER A 95 -7.20 4.39 10.97
N ASP A 96 -6.15 3.61 10.84
CA ASP A 96 -5.22 3.15 11.88
C ASP A 96 -3.85 3.82 11.83
N ASP A 97 -3.52 4.55 10.75
CA ASP A 97 -2.26 5.23 10.53
C ASP A 97 -2.26 6.67 11.09
N ILE A 98 -1.08 7.27 11.16
CA ILE A 98 -0.86 8.64 11.66
C ILE A 98 0.03 9.39 10.67
N LEU A 99 -0.37 10.60 10.26
CA LEU A 99 0.50 11.53 9.53
C LEU A 99 1.39 12.32 10.50
N GLU A 100 2.67 12.45 10.17
CA GLU A 100 3.51 13.42 10.88
C GLU A 100 3.06 14.86 10.56
N PRO A 101 3.19 15.82 11.48
CA PRO A 101 2.62 17.17 11.31
C PRO A 101 3.03 17.90 10.02
N ASN A 102 4.19 17.59 9.48
CA ASN A 102 4.78 18.23 8.30
C ASN A 102 4.66 17.39 7.01
N PHE A 103 3.90 16.29 7.04
CA PHE A 103 3.73 15.41 5.86
C PHE A 103 3.21 16.17 4.64
N VAL A 104 2.08 16.87 4.77
CA VAL A 104 1.46 17.59 3.65
C VAL A 104 2.37 18.72 3.18
N GLU A 105 2.95 19.51 4.07
CA GLU A 105 3.82 20.63 3.73
C GLU A 105 5.03 20.17 2.90
N LYS A 106 5.73 19.13 3.35
CA LYS A 106 6.92 18.61 2.67
C LYS A 106 6.61 17.97 1.33
N THR A 107 5.57 17.16 1.28
CA THR A 107 5.19 16.47 0.03
C THR A 107 4.63 17.44 -1.02
N VAL A 108 3.83 18.43 -0.63
CA VAL A 108 3.37 19.52 -1.51
C VAL A 108 4.55 20.36 -2.00
N GLY A 109 5.50 20.70 -1.11
CA GLY A 109 6.71 21.45 -1.51
C GLY A 109 7.50 20.75 -2.62
N VAL A 110 7.63 19.42 -2.55
CA VAL A 110 8.27 18.62 -3.61
C VAL A 110 7.44 18.61 -4.89
N MET A 111 6.12 18.45 -4.81
CA MET A 111 5.23 18.49 -5.97
C MET A 111 5.25 19.85 -6.70
N GLN A 112 5.40 20.94 -5.95
CA GLN A 112 5.50 22.30 -6.49
C GLN A 112 6.87 22.56 -7.13
N SER A 113 7.94 22.05 -6.52
CA SER A 113 9.31 22.18 -7.06
C SER A 113 9.51 21.33 -8.33
N HIS A 114 8.71 20.29 -8.50
CA HIS A 114 8.76 19.36 -9.63
C HIS A 114 7.36 19.17 -10.24
N PRO A 115 6.86 20.08 -11.07
CA PRO A 115 5.47 20.07 -11.57
C PRO A 115 5.05 18.83 -12.35
N ASN A 116 6.02 18.08 -12.89
CA ASN A 116 5.78 16.88 -13.69
C ASN A 116 5.69 15.59 -12.86
N LEU A 117 5.86 15.65 -11.52
CA LEU A 117 5.73 14.46 -10.69
C LEU A 117 4.30 13.90 -10.68
N GLY A 118 4.21 12.58 -10.78
CA GLY A 118 2.95 11.87 -10.62
C GLY A 118 2.53 11.76 -9.16
N TYR A 119 3.51 11.46 -8.28
CA TYR A 119 3.32 11.42 -6.84
C TYR A 119 4.64 11.61 -6.07
N VAL A 120 4.51 11.87 -4.77
CA VAL A 120 5.62 11.86 -3.81
C VAL A 120 5.37 10.78 -2.78
N MET A 121 6.32 9.89 -2.61
CA MET A 121 6.32 8.81 -1.62
C MET A 121 7.28 9.19 -0.47
N CYS A 122 6.92 8.91 0.78
CA CYS A 122 7.82 9.11 1.92
C CYS A 122 8.18 7.79 2.61
N HIS A 123 9.18 7.84 3.51
CA HIS A 123 9.46 6.75 4.44
C HIS A 123 8.43 6.74 5.58
N ARG A 124 8.40 5.64 6.35
CA ARG A 124 7.50 5.43 7.48
C ARG A 124 8.25 4.96 8.72
N SER A 125 7.68 5.26 9.88
CA SER A 125 7.90 4.52 11.13
C SER A 125 6.81 3.46 11.28
N ILE A 126 7.08 2.43 12.06
CA ILE A 126 6.08 1.43 12.44
C ILE A 126 5.61 1.73 13.86
N ILE A 127 4.30 1.73 14.07
CA ILE A 127 3.67 1.83 15.39
C ILE A 127 2.90 0.53 15.67
N ASN A 128 3.10 -0.07 16.84
CA ASN A 128 2.34 -1.27 17.23
C ASN A 128 1.02 -0.91 17.93
N GLU A 129 0.25 -1.94 18.30
CA GLU A 129 -1.03 -1.77 19.01
C GLU A 129 -0.91 -0.97 20.31
N ASN A 130 0.22 -1.07 21.00
CA ASN A 130 0.47 -0.39 22.26
C ASN A 130 1.04 1.03 22.09
N GLY A 131 1.18 1.52 20.85
CA GLY A 131 1.73 2.83 20.55
C GLY A 131 3.26 2.90 20.54
N SER A 132 3.98 1.79 20.67
CA SER A 132 5.44 1.78 20.59
C SER A 132 5.92 1.94 19.16
N LEU A 133 6.91 2.83 18.96
CA LEU A 133 7.49 3.10 17.65
C LEU A 133 8.74 2.25 17.40
N SER A 134 8.88 1.80 16.17
CA SER A 134 10.10 1.19 15.64
C SER A 134 10.42 1.72 14.25
N GLN A 135 11.67 1.54 13.83
CA GLN A 135 12.14 2.01 12.52
C GLN A 135 12.35 0.83 11.58
N GLU A 136 11.97 1.01 10.32
CA GLU A 136 12.33 0.11 9.22
C GLU A 136 13.51 0.69 8.43
N ALA A 137 14.17 -0.15 7.65
CA ALA A 137 15.12 0.35 6.66
C ALA A 137 14.39 1.15 5.58
N PRO A 138 14.90 2.32 5.18
CA PRO A 138 14.27 3.13 4.15
C PRO A 138 14.33 2.43 2.79
N PHE A 139 13.31 2.66 1.94
CA PHE A 139 13.28 2.10 0.58
C PHE A 139 14.48 2.55 -0.26
N TYR A 140 14.89 3.81 -0.09
CA TYR A 140 16.07 4.38 -0.72
C TYR A 140 16.90 5.14 0.30
N ASN A 141 18.23 5.11 0.14
CA ASN A 141 19.16 5.70 1.12
C ASN A 141 19.21 7.24 1.13
N ARG A 142 18.51 7.90 0.20
CA ARG A 142 18.46 9.35 0.06
C ARG A 142 17.13 9.81 -0.55
N ASN A 143 16.82 11.09 -0.42
CA ASN A 143 15.77 11.73 -1.21
C ASN A 143 16.14 11.65 -2.69
N CYS A 144 15.20 11.29 -3.55
CA CYS A 144 15.46 11.17 -4.98
C CYS A 144 14.20 11.37 -5.82
N VAL A 145 14.40 11.79 -7.06
CA VAL A 145 13.41 11.71 -8.13
C VAL A 145 13.77 10.53 -9.01
N ILE A 146 12.79 9.68 -9.30
CA ILE A 146 12.94 8.46 -10.06
C ILE A 146 12.15 8.62 -11.35
N TYR A 147 12.86 8.57 -12.47
CA TYR A 147 12.26 8.71 -13.80
C TYR A 147 11.74 7.38 -14.33
N PRO A 148 10.70 7.39 -15.19
CA PRO A 148 10.23 6.18 -15.85
C PRO A 148 11.34 5.47 -16.64
N PRO A 149 11.37 4.12 -16.69
CA PRO A 149 10.52 3.17 -15.96
C PRO A 149 11.09 2.73 -14.60
N GLY A 150 12.01 3.48 -14.00
CA GLY A 150 12.79 3.06 -12.83
C GLY A 150 11.92 2.56 -11.66
N GLN A 151 10.95 3.36 -11.21
CA GLN A 151 10.07 2.96 -10.10
C GLN A 151 9.16 1.79 -10.47
N SER A 152 8.70 1.72 -11.71
CA SER A 152 7.86 0.62 -12.19
C SER A 152 8.60 -0.72 -12.18
N LEU A 153 9.89 -0.73 -12.55
CA LEU A 153 10.75 -1.91 -12.41
C LEU A 153 10.89 -2.35 -10.95
N VAL A 154 11.06 -1.40 -10.04
CA VAL A 154 11.16 -1.70 -8.60
C VAL A 154 9.87 -2.34 -8.07
N TYR A 155 8.71 -1.84 -8.48
CA TYR A 155 7.42 -2.46 -8.13
C TYR A 155 7.29 -3.87 -8.68
N MET A 156 7.68 -4.07 -9.94
CA MET A 156 7.63 -5.39 -10.58
C MET A 156 8.50 -6.43 -9.86
N MET A 157 9.63 -5.99 -9.27
CA MET A 157 10.53 -6.85 -8.50
C MET A 157 10.10 -7.06 -7.04
N ALA A 158 8.94 -6.56 -6.62
CA ALA A 158 8.48 -6.57 -5.22
C ALA A 158 9.48 -5.95 -4.22
N ALA A 159 10.37 -5.07 -4.71
CA ALA A 159 11.46 -4.53 -3.90
C ALA A 159 11.00 -3.38 -2.98
N VAL A 160 9.89 -2.74 -3.30
CA VAL A 160 9.29 -1.63 -2.53
C VAL A 160 7.78 -1.85 -2.43
N ASN A 161 7.25 -1.74 -1.23
CA ASN A 161 5.83 -1.88 -0.95
C ASN A 161 5.35 -0.78 0.01
N PRO A 162 5.16 0.47 -0.45
CA PRO A 162 4.64 1.53 0.38
C PRO A 162 3.19 1.25 0.79
N SER A 163 2.79 1.69 1.98
CA SER A 163 1.38 1.77 2.32
C SER A 163 0.73 2.92 1.55
N ILE A 164 -0.59 2.88 1.40
CA ILE A 164 -1.34 3.95 0.70
C ILE A 164 -1.14 5.31 1.38
N THR A 165 -0.97 5.33 2.71
CA THR A 165 -0.76 6.53 3.50
C THR A 165 0.58 7.22 3.21
N GLN A 166 1.57 6.50 2.67
CA GLN A 166 2.90 7.06 2.37
C GLN A 166 2.94 7.96 1.14
N ILE A 167 1.87 8.06 0.37
CA ILE A 167 1.91 8.67 -0.97
C ILE A 167 0.95 9.85 -1.09
N LEU A 168 1.49 11.01 -1.48
CA LEU A 168 0.70 12.14 -1.95
C LEU A 168 0.62 12.09 -3.48
N TYR A 169 -0.59 11.93 -4.01
CA TYR A 169 -0.84 11.81 -5.44
C TYR A 169 -1.28 13.13 -6.07
N ARG A 170 -0.99 13.30 -7.35
CA ARG A 170 -1.64 14.29 -8.22
C ARG A 170 -3.05 13.79 -8.57
N SER A 171 -4.08 14.47 -8.09
CA SER A 171 -5.48 13.99 -8.19
C SER A 171 -5.96 13.79 -9.64
N SER A 172 -5.46 14.56 -10.59
CA SER A 172 -5.82 14.44 -12.01
C SER A 172 -5.31 13.17 -12.70
N LEU A 173 -4.38 12.43 -12.06
CA LEU A 173 -3.82 11.19 -12.61
C LEU A 173 -4.55 9.93 -12.15
N LEU A 174 -5.49 10.03 -11.24
CA LEU A 174 -6.33 8.90 -10.86
C LEU A 174 -7.49 8.80 -11.86
N THR A 175 -7.32 7.98 -12.86
CA THR A 175 -8.27 7.73 -13.96
C THR A 175 -8.60 6.25 -14.03
N ASP A 176 -9.72 5.89 -14.66
CA ASP A 176 -10.19 4.50 -14.71
C ASP A 176 -9.18 3.57 -15.39
N ASP A 177 -8.42 4.07 -16.37
CA ASP A 177 -7.40 3.28 -17.06
C ASP A 177 -6.14 3.00 -16.21
N ARG A 178 -5.99 3.69 -15.09
CA ARG A 178 -4.91 3.47 -14.09
C ARG A 178 -5.36 2.70 -12.88
N SER A 179 -6.65 2.51 -12.69
CA SER A 179 -7.19 1.67 -11.61
C SER A 179 -7.09 0.18 -11.98
N SER A 180 -6.97 -0.68 -10.97
CA SER A 180 -7.09 -2.13 -11.20
C SER A 180 -8.53 -2.49 -11.56
N THR A 181 -8.70 -3.29 -12.60
CA THR A 181 -10.01 -3.67 -13.15
C THR A 181 -10.73 -4.77 -12.37
N GLY A 182 -10.31 -5.05 -11.13
CA GLY A 182 -10.93 -6.08 -10.30
C GLY A 182 -10.17 -7.42 -10.30
N GLY A 183 -10.85 -8.49 -9.91
CA GLY A 183 -10.24 -9.79 -9.71
C GLY A 183 -9.31 -9.84 -8.48
N LEU A 184 -8.41 -10.82 -8.45
CA LEU A 184 -7.51 -11.04 -7.32
C LEU A 184 -6.56 -9.84 -7.10
N ALA A 185 -5.97 -9.33 -8.18
CA ALA A 185 -5.09 -8.15 -8.11
C ALA A 185 -5.85 -6.90 -7.64
N GLY A 186 -7.09 -6.69 -8.10
CA GLY A 186 -7.94 -5.59 -7.65
C GLY A 186 -8.23 -5.64 -6.17
N LYS A 187 -8.55 -6.80 -5.64
CA LYS A 187 -8.89 -6.97 -4.23
C LYS A 187 -7.75 -6.58 -3.27
N TYR A 188 -6.50 -6.96 -3.60
CA TYR A 188 -5.36 -6.81 -2.68
C TYR A 188 -4.34 -5.77 -3.13
N TYR A 189 -4.33 -5.40 -4.42
CA TYR A 189 -3.24 -4.64 -5.04
C TYR A 189 -3.69 -3.48 -5.92
N ALA A 190 -4.94 -3.00 -5.78
CA ALA A 190 -5.47 -1.89 -6.59
C ALA A 190 -4.57 -0.65 -6.54
N THR A 191 -4.12 -0.28 -5.34
CA THR A 191 -3.21 0.86 -5.15
C THR A 191 -1.86 0.62 -5.80
N ARG A 192 -1.34 -0.61 -5.75
CA ARG A 192 -0.07 -0.95 -6.38
C ARG A 192 -0.13 -0.85 -7.90
N PHE A 193 -1.25 -1.24 -8.49
CA PHE A 193 -1.46 -1.08 -9.93
C PHE A 193 -1.54 0.40 -10.33
N LEU A 194 -2.17 1.23 -9.49
CA LEU A 194 -2.20 2.68 -9.66
C LEU A 194 -0.79 3.29 -9.61
N ASP A 195 -0.02 2.96 -8.56
CA ASP A 195 1.35 3.45 -8.37
C ASP A 195 2.24 3.10 -9.57
N PHE A 196 2.14 1.84 -10.03
CA PHE A 196 2.82 1.37 -11.23
C PHE A 196 2.38 2.16 -12.46
N SER A 197 1.05 2.27 -12.69
CA SER A 197 0.49 2.91 -13.87
C SER A 197 0.84 4.40 -13.98
N ILE A 198 1.05 5.07 -12.84
CA ILE A 198 1.55 6.44 -12.83
C ILE A 198 3.07 6.45 -13.10
N SER A 199 3.83 5.59 -12.43
CA SER A 199 5.30 5.60 -12.49
C SER A 199 5.90 5.16 -13.82
N ILE A 200 5.13 4.50 -14.71
CA ILE A 200 5.60 4.20 -16.07
C ILE A 200 5.53 5.42 -17.01
N GLU A 201 4.75 6.44 -16.65
CA GLU A 201 4.54 7.63 -17.49
C GLU A 201 5.13 8.90 -16.88
N PHE A 202 5.12 9.00 -15.54
CA PHE A 202 5.52 10.19 -14.81
C PHE A 202 6.68 9.91 -13.88
N PRO A 203 7.63 10.85 -13.70
CA PRO A 203 8.60 10.74 -12.64
C PRO A 203 7.89 10.78 -11.28
N VAL A 204 8.50 10.15 -10.28
CA VAL A 204 8.01 10.10 -8.90
C VAL A 204 9.12 10.48 -7.95
N ALA A 205 8.79 11.00 -6.77
CA ALA A 205 9.79 11.35 -5.78
C ALA A 205 9.69 10.48 -4.54
N TYR A 206 10.81 10.31 -3.86
CA TYR A 206 10.90 9.69 -2.55
C TYR A 206 11.59 10.61 -1.54
N LEU A 207 10.97 10.75 -0.36
CA LEU A 207 11.52 11.40 0.81
C LEU A 207 11.94 10.33 1.82
N LYS A 208 13.22 10.31 2.20
CA LYS A 208 13.77 9.36 3.17
C LYS A 208 13.27 9.60 4.60
N GLU A 209 12.75 10.79 4.86
CA GLU A 209 12.20 11.13 6.18
C GLU A 209 10.94 10.31 6.47
N PRO A 210 10.81 9.71 7.67
CA PRO A 210 9.58 9.04 8.08
C PRO A 210 8.51 10.10 8.38
N LEU A 211 7.58 10.29 7.44
CA LEU A 211 6.52 11.30 7.55
C LEU A 211 5.17 10.70 7.89
N ILE A 212 5.12 9.39 8.12
CA ILE A 212 3.93 8.69 8.61
C ILE A 212 4.32 7.63 9.64
N GLN A 213 3.37 7.26 10.50
CA GLN A 213 3.46 6.10 11.37
C GLN A 213 2.44 5.06 10.86
N HIS A 214 2.97 3.95 10.33
CA HIS A 214 2.14 2.84 9.84
C HIS A 214 1.87 1.86 10.97
N ARG A 215 0.59 1.61 11.27
CA ARG A 215 0.20 0.75 12.38
C ARG A 215 0.15 -0.72 11.96
N ILE A 216 0.77 -1.56 12.80
CA ILE A 216 0.70 -3.01 12.67
C ILE A 216 -0.06 -3.57 13.87
N HIS A 217 -1.14 -4.31 13.60
CA HIS A 217 -1.98 -4.99 14.58
C HIS A 217 -2.60 -6.25 13.97
N GLY A 218 -3.15 -7.15 14.80
CA GLY A 218 -3.64 -8.46 14.37
C GLY A 218 -4.78 -8.47 13.35
N LYS A 219 -5.40 -7.32 13.05
CA LYS A 219 -6.50 -7.18 12.09
C LYS A 219 -6.09 -6.55 10.74
N ASN A 220 -4.79 -6.32 10.51
CA ASN A 220 -4.34 -5.77 9.22
C ASN A 220 -4.67 -6.72 8.06
N GLN A 221 -5.23 -6.19 6.96
CA GLN A 221 -5.61 -6.99 5.78
C GLN A 221 -4.42 -7.76 5.16
N ASN A 222 -3.21 -7.22 5.25
CA ASN A 222 -2.01 -7.86 4.71
C ASN A 222 -1.67 -9.18 5.41
N LEU A 223 -1.99 -9.34 6.69
CA LEU A 223 -1.76 -10.59 7.41
C LEU A 223 -2.68 -11.70 6.90
N VAL A 224 -3.96 -11.38 6.65
CA VAL A 224 -4.92 -12.34 6.06
C VAL A 224 -4.49 -12.77 4.66
N ALA A 225 -4.00 -11.86 3.84
CA ALA A 225 -3.53 -12.18 2.49
C ALA A 225 -2.31 -13.12 2.50
N ALA A 226 -1.42 -12.97 3.49
CA ALA A 226 -0.26 -13.86 3.65
C ALA A 226 -0.67 -15.29 4.05
N ASP A 227 -1.66 -15.43 4.93
CA ASP A 227 -2.15 -16.74 5.38
C ASP A 227 -2.76 -17.56 4.24
N ASP A 228 -3.40 -16.91 3.28
CA ASP A 228 -4.11 -17.55 2.16
C ASP A 228 -3.25 -17.72 0.89
N LEU A 229 -1.93 -17.56 0.93
CA LEU A 229 -1.03 -17.53 -0.25
C LEU A 229 -1.34 -16.39 -1.24
N MET A 230 -2.33 -15.55 -0.94
CA MET A 230 -2.84 -14.53 -1.85
C MET A 230 -1.82 -13.43 -2.11
N GLU A 231 -0.85 -13.25 -1.22
CA GLU A 231 0.20 -12.27 -1.44
C GLU A 231 1.08 -12.65 -2.64
N ALA A 232 1.56 -13.89 -2.72
CA ALA A 232 2.41 -14.33 -3.83
C ALA A 232 1.62 -14.49 -5.14
N ILE A 233 0.45 -15.13 -5.09
CA ILE A 233 -0.41 -15.36 -6.26
C ILE A 233 -0.92 -14.04 -6.82
N GLY A 234 -1.41 -13.16 -5.95
CA GLY A 234 -1.91 -11.84 -6.36
C GLY A 234 -0.79 -10.98 -6.95
N PHE A 235 0.43 -11.09 -6.43
CA PHE A 235 1.56 -10.38 -6.97
C PHE A 235 1.97 -10.88 -8.37
N TYR A 236 1.86 -12.19 -8.62
CA TYR A 236 2.05 -12.76 -9.95
C TYR A 236 1.02 -12.25 -10.94
N VAL A 237 -0.28 -12.26 -10.56
CA VAL A 237 -1.36 -11.72 -11.39
C VAL A 237 -1.16 -10.22 -11.67
N LEU A 238 -0.73 -9.48 -10.66
CA LEU A 238 -0.40 -8.06 -10.80
C LEU A 238 0.74 -7.84 -11.80
N ASN A 239 1.79 -8.66 -11.78
CA ASN A 239 2.90 -8.56 -12.74
C ASN A 239 2.47 -8.84 -14.17
N ILE A 240 1.49 -9.71 -14.40
CA ILE A 240 0.87 -9.88 -15.73
C ILE A 240 0.21 -8.57 -16.17
N GLN A 241 -0.59 -7.95 -15.29
CA GLN A 241 -1.23 -6.66 -15.59
C GLN A 241 -0.19 -5.54 -15.83
N PHE A 242 0.94 -5.57 -15.13
CA PHE A 242 2.06 -4.64 -15.36
C PHE A 242 2.64 -4.80 -16.75
N VAL A 243 2.88 -6.04 -17.19
CA VAL A 243 3.39 -6.33 -18.54
C VAL A 243 2.39 -5.89 -19.61
N ASP A 244 1.10 -6.18 -19.42
CA ASP A 244 0.05 -5.77 -20.35
C ASP A 244 0.00 -4.24 -20.50
N LYS A 245 0.03 -3.52 -19.38
CA LYS A 245 0.06 -2.06 -19.37
C LYS A 245 1.31 -1.50 -20.04
N ALA A 246 2.48 -2.08 -19.73
CA ALA A 246 3.76 -1.69 -20.35
C ALA A 246 3.78 -1.96 -21.85
N THR A 247 3.17 -3.05 -22.30
CA THR A 247 3.04 -3.38 -23.74
C THR A 247 2.19 -2.33 -24.44
N GLN A 248 1.04 -1.97 -23.89
CA GLN A 248 0.17 -0.91 -24.43
C GLN A 248 0.88 0.45 -24.52
N LYS A 249 1.84 0.70 -23.63
CA LYS A 249 2.64 1.94 -23.60
C LYS A 249 3.95 1.87 -24.39
N GLY A 250 4.28 0.73 -24.99
CA GLY A 250 5.49 0.53 -25.76
C GLY A 250 6.78 0.55 -24.92
N ILE A 251 6.77 -0.02 -23.71
CA ILE A 251 7.90 -0.07 -22.77
C ILE A 251 8.47 -1.49 -22.70
N PRO A 252 9.40 -1.87 -23.59
CA PRO A 252 9.87 -3.27 -23.71
C PRO A 252 10.70 -3.74 -22.53
N ASP A 253 11.31 -2.85 -21.76
CA ASP A 253 12.18 -3.22 -20.63
C ASP A 253 11.40 -3.92 -19.51
N LEU A 254 10.13 -3.59 -19.32
CA LEU A 254 9.26 -4.26 -18.34
C LEU A 254 8.93 -5.69 -18.79
N GLN A 255 8.66 -5.91 -20.08
CA GLN A 255 8.43 -7.25 -20.62
C GLN A 255 9.65 -8.17 -20.45
N LYS A 256 10.84 -7.67 -20.77
CA LYS A 256 12.10 -8.43 -20.64
C LYS A 256 12.39 -8.87 -19.20
N ASN A 257 11.89 -8.13 -18.22
CA ASN A 257 12.09 -8.41 -16.80
C ASN A 257 10.99 -9.29 -16.19
N PHE A 258 9.98 -9.74 -16.94
CA PHE A 258 8.89 -10.54 -16.38
C PHE A 258 9.39 -11.83 -15.73
N ASN A 259 10.21 -12.63 -16.42
CA ASN A 259 10.73 -13.88 -15.87
C ASN A 259 11.53 -13.63 -14.57
N ARG A 260 12.35 -12.59 -14.54
CA ARG A 260 13.08 -12.20 -13.34
C ARG A 260 12.13 -11.81 -12.18
N SER A 261 10.99 -11.19 -12.49
CA SER A 261 9.98 -10.88 -11.47
C SER A 261 9.35 -12.16 -10.90
N VAL A 262 9.13 -13.17 -11.71
CA VAL A 262 8.62 -14.48 -11.29
C VAL A 262 9.64 -15.20 -10.38
N GLU A 263 10.94 -15.12 -10.69
CA GLU A 263 12.00 -15.61 -9.81
C GLU A 263 11.93 -14.93 -8.43
N LYS A 264 11.70 -13.60 -8.40
CA LYS A 264 11.56 -12.86 -7.12
C LYS A 264 10.30 -13.26 -6.33
N ILE A 265 9.22 -13.62 -7.00
CA ILE A 265 8.03 -14.17 -6.33
C ILE A 265 8.32 -15.56 -5.74
N SER A 266 9.04 -16.41 -6.48
CA SER A 266 9.49 -17.70 -5.96
C SER A 266 10.37 -17.54 -4.72
N GLU A 267 11.36 -16.64 -4.73
CA GLU A 267 12.18 -16.31 -3.56
C GLU A 267 11.34 -15.79 -2.38
N LEU A 268 10.29 -15.00 -2.64
CA LEU A 268 9.36 -14.54 -1.62
C LEU A 268 8.61 -15.71 -0.97
N CYS A 269 8.14 -16.67 -1.76
CA CYS A 269 7.51 -17.89 -1.27
C CYS A 269 8.43 -18.68 -0.35
N LEU A 270 9.72 -18.85 -0.70
CA LEU A 270 10.69 -19.53 0.16
C LEU A 270 10.88 -18.81 1.50
N ARG A 271 10.88 -17.48 1.50
CA ARG A 271 10.95 -16.68 2.74
C ARG A 271 9.70 -16.86 3.62
N TYR A 272 8.51 -16.94 3.03
CA TYR A 272 7.28 -17.24 3.77
C TYR A 272 7.27 -18.68 4.29
N ALA A 273 7.78 -19.65 3.52
CA ALA A 273 7.97 -21.01 3.99
C ALA A 273 8.85 -21.05 5.24
N LEU A 274 9.99 -20.36 5.24
CA LEU A 274 10.86 -20.27 6.44
C LEU A 274 10.14 -19.61 7.62
N ARG A 275 9.41 -18.51 7.39
CA ARG A 275 8.62 -17.86 8.46
C ARG A 275 7.60 -18.81 9.07
N GLY A 276 6.88 -19.57 8.25
CA GLY A 276 5.92 -20.56 8.69
C GLY A 276 6.58 -21.65 9.54
N LEU A 277 7.75 -22.15 9.13
CA LEU A 277 8.53 -23.13 9.91
C LEU A 277 8.93 -22.57 11.27
N VAL A 278 9.46 -21.36 11.33
CA VAL A 278 9.87 -20.69 12.57
C VAL A 278 8.68 -20.44 13.49
N ALA A 279 7.50 -20.14 12.93
CA ALA A 279 6.27 -19.92 13.69
C ALA A 279 5.54 -21.23 14.08
N GLY A 280 6.03 -22.41 13.67
CA GLY A 280 5.36 -23.69 13.90
C GLY A 280 4.13 -23.93 13.03
N ASN A 281 3.90 -23.09 12.00
CA ASN A 281 2.81 -23.26 11.04
C ASN A 281 3.29 -24.07 9.82
N TYR A 282 3.41 -25.38 10.03
CA TYR A 282 4.00 -26.28 9.04
C TYR A 282 3.18 -26.43 7.75
N ASP A 283 1.86 -26.38 7.85
CA ASP A 283 0.97 -26.49 6.69
C ASP A 283 1.14 -25.27 5.77
N GLN A 284 1.12 -24.07 6.32
CA GLN A 284 1.38 -22.84 5.56
C GLN A 284 2.79 -22.85 4.94
N ALA A 285 3.79 -23.27 5.73
CA ALA A 285 5.17 -23.36 5.25
C ALA A 285 5.29 -24.30 4.05
N LYS A 286 4.67 -25.48 4.13
CA LYS A 286 4.65 -26.48 3.05
C LYS A 286 3.96 -25.94 1.78
N ARG A 287 2.82 -25.28 1.93
CA ARG A 287 2.10 -24.64 0.79
C ARG A 287 2.95 -23.60 0.09
N TYR A 288 3.62 -22.70 0.82
CA TYR A 288 4.52 -21.72 0.23
C TYR A 288 5.75 -22.35 -0.43
N PHE A 289 6.30 -23.40 0.16
CA PHE A 289 7.40 -24.14 -0.44
C PHE A 289 7.01 -24.74 -1.80
N PHE A 290 5.88 -25.43 -1.89
CA PHE A 290 5.39 -25.96 -3.16
C PHE A 290 5.02 -24.87 -4.17
N LEU A 291 4.46 -23.75 -3.70
CA LEU A 291 4.14 -22.63 -4.57
C LEU A 291 5.40 -22.02 -5.19
N SER A 292 6.53 -21.98 -4.48
CA SER A 292 7.80 -21.52 -5.03
C SER A 292 8.25 -22.38 -6.22
N HIS A 293 8.06 -23.71 -6.14
CA HIS A 293 8.39 -24.64 -7.22
C HIS A 293 7.37 -24.59 -8.37
N ALA A 294 6.12 -24.18 -8.11
CA ALA A 294 5.15 -23.93 -9.16
C ALA A 294 5.53 -22.72 -10.03
N PHE A 295 6.18 -21.70 -9.44
CA PHE A 295 6.70 -20.55 -10.20
C PHE A 295 8.01 -20.87 -10.94
N ILE A 296 8.92 -21.60 -10.28
CA ILE A 296 10.21 -21.99 -10.86
C ILE A 296 10.41 -23.48 -10.58
N ALA A 297 10.18 -24.31 -11.59
CA ALA A 297 10.20 -25.77 -11.47
C ALA A 297 11.60 -26.32 -11.14
N ASP A 298 12.63 -25.81 -11.78
CA ASP A 298 14.01 -26.19 -11.49
C ASP A 298 14.68 -25.20 -10.53
N GLN A 299 14.82 -25.62 -9.29
CA GLN A 299 15.52 -24.90 -8.24
C GLN A 299 16.77 -25.64 -7.75
N SER A 300 17.32 -26.57 -8.54
CA SER A 300 18.46 -27.39 -8.16
C SER A 300 19.71 -26.58 -7.76
N GLU A 301 19.90 -25.42 -8.37
CA GLU A 301 21.00 -24.50 -8.05
C GLU A 301 20.66 -23.53 -6.89
N ASN A 302 19.40 -23.49 -6.43
CA ASN A 302 18.98 -22.61 -5.35
C ASN A 302 19.30 -23.25 -4.00
N LYS A 303 20.42 -22.85 -3.40
CA LYS A 303 20.90 -23.38 -2.12
C LYS A 303 19.84 -23.24 -1.02
N PHE A 304 19.14 -22.11 -0.93
CA PHE A 304 18.11 -21.88 0.09
C PHE A 304 16.89 -22.79 -0.10
N ALA A 305 16.46 -23.04 -1.34
CA ALA A 305 15.39 -23.98 -1.62
C ALA A 305 15.78 -25.41 -1.24
N ASN A 306 17.04 -25.81 -1.51
CA ASN A 306 17.55 -27.13 -1.14
C ASN A 306 17.64 -27.31 0.37
N GLU A 307 18.10 -26.30 1.12
CA GLU A 307 18.11 -26.33 2.60
C GLU A 307 16.69 -26.47 3.18
N LEU A 308 15.72 -25.73 2.65
CA LEU A 308 14.32 -25.87 3.06
C LEU A 308 13.76 -27.26 2.72
N LYS A 309 14.11 -27.80 1.55
CA LYS A 309 13.68 -29.14 1.16
C LYS A 309 14.17 -30.19 2.14
N GLU A 310 15.44 -30.17 2.54
CA GLU A 310 15.99 -31.08 3.54
C GLU A 310 15.24 -30.99 4.88
N ILE A 311 14.86 -29.77 5.29
CA ILE A 311 14.03 -29.58 6.50
C ILE A 311 12.67 -30.25 6.33
N PHE A 312 11.98 -30.03 5.20
CA PHE A 312 10.65 -30.64 4.97
C PHE A 312 10.73 -32.17 4.83
N ASP A 313 11.76 -32.70 4.21
CA ASP A 313 11.97 -34.15 4.05
C ASP A 313 12.25 -34.82 5.41
N ASN A 314 12.81 -34.10 6.38
CA ASN A 314 13.10 -34.58 7.73
C ASN A 314 11.99 -34.30 8.75
N LEU A 315 10.99 -33.47 8.43
CA LEU A 315 9.81 -33.28 9.28
C LEU A 315 8.94 -34.52 9.17
N GLN A 316 8.95 -35.36 10.23
CA GLN A 316 7.95 -36.43 10.36
C GLN A 316 6.58 -35.78 10.45
N GLU A 317 5.65 -36.18 9.60
CA GLU A 317 4.25 -35.83 9.80
C GLU A 317 3.84 -36.29 11.19
N PRO A 318 3.24 -35.42 12.02
CA PRO A 318 2.75 -35.87 13.30
C PRO A 318 1.73 -36.98 13.02
N ASP A 319 1.92 -38.14 13.66
CA ASP A 319 0.96 -39.22 13.60
C ASP A 319 -0.41 -38.71 13.98
N ILE A 320 -1.35 -38.78 13.00
CA ILE A 320 -2.73 -38.34 13.15
C ILE A 320 -3.49 -39.28 14.06
#